data_479e848a0073ad4742c67ded830eb92f
#
_entry.id   479e848a0073ad4742c67ded830eb92f
#
_cell.length_a   1.000
_cell.length_b   1.000
_cell.length_c   1.000
_cell.angle_alpha   90.00
_cell.angle_beta   90.00
_cell.angle_gamma   90.00
#
_symmetry.space_group_name_H-M   'P 1'
#
loop_
_entity.id
_entity.type
_entity.pdbx_description
1 polymer ?
#
loop_
_entity_poly.entity_id
_entity_poly.type
_entity_poly.pdbx_seq_one_letter_code
_entity_poly.pdbx_strand_id
1 'polypeptide(L)'
;MILLASALFASAAVATPSATSAAARAVVQRYYAALDRRDYRTAYQLWDRGGQASRQSYPQFVRGFANTRHTCVVTGAPTRPEGAAGSTYIRVPVTVRATLNDGTAQVFAGSYTLRHINDVDGATPEQRQWHLDSASLRRR
;
A
#
# COMPACT_ATOMS: atom_id res chain seq x y z
N MET A 1 -28.79 27.12 42.87
CA MET A 1 -27.39 27.20 42.43
C MET A 1 -27.21 26.11 41.38
N ILE A 2 -27.18 26.48 40.10
CA ILE A 2 -27.08 25.56 39.00
C ILE A 2 -25.63 25.50 38.55
N LEU A 3 -24.96 24.37 38.73
CA LEU A 3 -23.61 24.11 38.25
C LEU A 3 -23.71 23.73 36.77
N LEU A 4 -23.29 24.62 35.87
CA LEU A 4 -23.04 24.32 34.48
C LEU A 4 -21.72 23.57 34.36
N ALA A 5 -21.78 22.28 34.13
CA ALA A 5 -20.61 21.50 33.73
C ALA A 5 -20.34 21.76 32.24
N SER A 6 -19.33 22.57 31.96
CA SER A 6 -18.83 22.72 30.59
C SER A 6 -18.05 21.48 30.21
N ALA A 7 -18.67 20.64 29.37
CA ALA A 7 -17.96 19.52 28.75
C ALA A 7 -17.03 20.07 27.66
N LEU A 8 -15.73 20.06 27.93
CA LEU A 8 -14.72 20.27 26.90
C LEU A 8 -14.68 19.04 26.00
N PHE A 9 -15.25 19.16 24.81
CA PHE A 9 -15.01 18.17 23.75
C PHE A 9 -13.62 18.46 23.17
N ALA A 10 -12.63 17.65 23.57
CA ALA A 10 -11.35 17.64 22.90
C ALA A 10 -11.56 17.06 21.50
N SER A 11 -11.52 17.92 20.48
CA SER A 11 -11.49 17.48 19.09
C SER A 11 -10.13 16.84 18.83
N ALA A 12 -10.09 15.51 18.76
CA ALA A 12 -8.91 14.81 18.30
C ALA A 12 -8.69 15.15 16.83
N ALA A 13 -7.55 15.78 16.52
CA ALA A 13 -7.15 16.00 15.13
C ALA A 13 -6.92 14.65 14.48
N VAL A 14 -7.82 14.26 13.55
CA VAL A 14 -7.65 13.05 12.76
C VAL A 14 -6.57 13.36 11.71
N ALA A 15 -5.39 12.73 11.83
CA ALA A 15 -4.37 12.80 10.79
C ALA A 15 -4.95 12.32 9.46
N THR A 16 -4.67 13.05 8.36
CA THR A 16 -5.09 12.65 7.02
C THR A 16 -4.57 11.23 6.73
N PRO A 17 -5.43 10.27 6.29
CA PRO A 17 -5.05 8.86 6.12
C PRO A 17 -3.81 8.66 5.23
N SER A 18 -3.59 9.55 4.23
CA SER A 18 -2.47 9.50 3.30
C SER A 18 -1.09 9.71 3.95
N ALA A 19 -1.01 10.31 5.14
CA ALA A 19 0.24 10.64 5.80
C ALA A 19 0.63 9.64 6.90
N THR A 20 -0.17 8.60 7.16
CA THR A 20 0.05 7.67 8.26
C THR A 20 0.67 6.35 7.82
N SER A 21 1.41 5.71 8.72
CA SER A 21 1.92 4.36 8.53
C SER A 21 0.78 3.34 8.31
N ALA A 22 -0.36 3.55 8.96
CA ALA A 22 -1.55 2.74 8.76
C ALA A 22 -2.10 2.87 7.34
N ALA A 23 -2.07 4.06 6.74
CA ALA A 23 -2.49 4.29 5.36
C ALA A 23 -1.57 3.58 4.36
N ALA A 24 -0.26 3.60 4.58
CA ALA A 24 0.70 2.85 3.75
C ALA A 24 0.45 1.34 3.80
N ARG A 25 0.26 0.81 4.99
CA ARG A 25 -0.08 -0.60 5.21
C ARG A 25 -1.39 -0.98 4.51
N ALA A 26 -2.40 -0.11 4.57
CA ALA A 26 -3.68 -0.32 3.90
C ALA A 26 -3.54 -0.40 2.38
N VAL A 27 -2.60 0.33 1.77
CA VAL A 27 -2.31 0.23 0.33
C VAL A 27 -1.83 -1.16 -0.04
N VAL A 28 -0.91 -1.74 0.73
CA VAL A 28 -0.44 -3.12 0.50
C VAL A 28 -1.58 -4.12 0.62
N GLN A 29 -2.43 -3.96 1.62
CA GLN A 29 -3.61 -4.83 1.83
C GLN A 29 -4.59 -4.73 0.66
N ARG A 30 -4.89 -3.52 0.19
CA ARG A 30 -5.75 -3.30 -0.98
C ARG A 30 -5.16 -3.87 -2.26
N TYR A 31 -3.85 -3.80 -2.42
CA TYR A 31 -3.15 -4.38 -3.56
C TYR A 31 -3.40 -5.89 -3.66
N TYR A 32 -3.18 -6.62 -2.60
CA TYR A 32 -3.41 -8.07 -2.59
C TYR A 32 -4.89 -8.44 -2.66
N ALA A 33 -5.77 -7.66 -2.06
CA ALA A 33 -7.20 -7.84 -2.21
C ALA A 33 -7.65 -7.66 -3.67
N ALA A 34 -7.10 -6.66 -4.36
CA ALA A 34 -7.37 -6.46 -5.79
C ALA A 34 -6.86 -7.62 -6.64
N LEU A 35 -5.65 -8.11 -6.38
CA LEU A 35 -5.11 -9.29 -7.06
C LEU A 35 -5.97 -10.53 -6.83
N ASP A 36 -6.45 -10.74 -5.61
CA ASP A 36 -7.26 -11.90 -5.25
C ASP A 36 -8.60 -11.94 -6.01
N ARG A 37 -9.22 -10.78 -6.20
CA ARG A 37 -10.46 -10.66 -6.99
C ARG A 37 -10.22 -10.46 -8.49
N ARG A 38 -8.97 -10.53 -8.95
CA ARG A 38 -8.56 -10.32 -10.35
C ARG A 38 -8.87 -8.92 -10.89
N ASP A 39 -8.94 -7.94 -10.02
CA ASP A 39 -9.00 -6.53 -10.40
C ASP A 39 -7.59 -6.00 -10.63
N TYR A 40 -6.99 -6.43 -11.73
CA TYR A 40 -5.59 -6.11 -12.05
C TYR A 40 -5.39 -4.63 -12.34
N ARG A 41 -6.39 -3.96 -12.85
CA ARG A 41 -6.30 -2.53 -13.11
C ARG A 41 -6.13 -1.75 -11.82
N THR A 42 -6.96 -1.99 -10.83
CA THR A 42 -6.82 -1.37 -9.50
C THR A 42 -5.47 -1.73 -8.89
N ALA A 43 -5.05 -2.99 -8.94
CA ALA A 43 -3.76 -3.42 -8.43
C ALA A 43 -2.60 -2.70 -9.11
N TYR A 44 -2.62 -2.58 -10.43
CA TYR A 44 -1.59 -1.90 -11.21
C TYR A 44 -1.50 -0.41 -10.88
N GLN A 45 -2.64 0.25 -10.71
CA GLN A 45 -2.70 1.68 -10.38
C GLN A 45 -2.24 2.00 -8.96
N LEU A 46 -2.17 1.02 -8.07
CA LEU A 46 -1.59 1.20 -6.74
C LEU A 46 -0.06 1.32 -6.76
N TRP A 47 0.57 0.96 -7.87
CA TRP A 47 1.97 1.25 -8.11
C TRP A 47 2.16 2.71 -8.54
N ASP A 48 3.23 3.32 -8.05
CA ASP A 48 3.55 4.72 -8.34
C ASP A 48 3.71 4.97 -9.85
N ARG A 49 3.53 6.20 -10.26
CA ARG A 49 3.60 6.63 -11.66
C ARG A 49 2.66 5.84 -12.58
N GLY A 50 1.39 5.68 -12.13
CA GLY A 50 0.36 5.03 -12.93
C GLY A 50 0.63 3.54 -13.22
N GLY A 51 1.37 2.86 -12.36
CA GLY A 51 1.75 1.46 -12.51
C GLY A 51 3.19 1.26 -12.99
N GLN A 52 3.86 2.30 -13.47
CA GLN A 52 5.21 2.18 -14.04
C GLN A 52 6.27 1.76 -13.03
N ALA A 53 6.07 2.08 -11.75
CA ALA A 53 6.98 1.65 -10.69
C ALA A 53 7.04 0.14 -10.52
N SER A 54 6.06 -0.61 -11.02
CA SER A 54 6.10 -2.08 -11.08
C SER A 54 7.17 -2.61 -12.06
N ARG A 55 7.71 -1.73 -12.91
CA ARG A 55 8.66 -2.05 -13.99
C ARG A 55 8.08 -3.00 -15.04
N GLN A 56 6.77 -3.04 -15.15
CA GLN A 56 6.04 -3.84 -16.13
C GLN A 56 5.03 -2.97 -16.85
N SER A 57 4.74 -3.29 -18.11
CA SER A 57 3.54 -2.80 -18.77
C SER A 57 2.31 -3.44 -18.14
N TYR A 58 1.14 -2.84 -18.33
CA TYR A 58 -0.09 -3.43 -17.82
C TYR A 58 -0.33 -4.87 -18.34
N PRO A 59 -0.17 -5.16 -19.64
CA PRO A 59 -0.30 -6.54 -20.12
C PRO A 59 0.70 -7.51 -19.50
N GLN A 60 1.95 -7.10 -19.28
CA GLN A 60 2.96 -7.93 -18.61
C GLN A 60 2.56 -8.21 -17.16
N PHE A 61 2.08 -7.19 -16.47
CA PHE A 61 1.60 -7.29 -15.10
C PHE A 61 0.46 -8.32 -14.99
N VAL A 62 -0.53 -8.23 -15.86
CA VAL A 62 -1.65 -9.19 -15.89
C VAL A 62 -1.17 -10.61 -16.16
N ARG A 63 -0.27 -10.78 -17.13
CA ARG A 63 0.27 -12.11 -17.46
C ARG A 63 1.04 -12.73 -16.30
N GLY A 64 1.69 -11.91 -15.48
CA GLY A 64 2.42 -12.38 -14.30
C GLY A 64 1.53 -13.08 -13.27
N PHE A 65 0.23 -12.80 -13.26
CA PHE A 65 -0.74 -13.42 -12.34
C PHE A 65 -1.66 -14.44 -13.00
N ALA A 66 -1.43 -14.78 -14.26
CA ALA A 66 -2.32 -15.67 -15.01
C ALA A 66 -2.51 -17.04 -14.36
N ASN A 67 -1.49 -17.56 -13.68
CA ASN A 67 -1.51 -18.86 -13.00
C ASN A 67 -1.84 -18.77 -11.51
N THR A 68 -2.12 -17.58 -11.00
CA THR A 68 -2.42 -17.35 -9.59
C THR A 68 -3.93 -17.30 -9.37
N ARG A 69 -4.44 -18.21 -8.55
CA ARG A 69 -5.86 -18.30 -8.22
C ARG A 69 -6.25 -17.44 -7.04
N HIS A 70 -5.46 -17.47 -5.98
CA HIS A 70 -5.68 -16.71 -4.75
C HIS A 70 -4.40 -16.11 -4.23
N THR A 71 -4.52 -14.94 -3.60
CA THR A 71 -3.46 -14.31 -2.84
C THR A 71 -4.00 -13.78 -1.53
N CYS A 72 -3.19 -13.84 -0.48
CA CYS A 72 -3.44 -13.10 0.75
C CYS A 72 -2.12 -12.58 1.33
N VAL A 73 -2.21 -11.51 2.09
CA VAL A 73 -1.04 -10.86 2.69
C VAL A 73 -1.24 -10.66 4.18
N VAL A 74 -0.18 -10.91 4.94
CA VAL A 74 -0.05 -10.47 6.32
C VAL A 74 1.02 -9.39 6.35
N THR A 75 0.66 -8.21 6.85
CA THR A 75 1.57 -7.07 6.96
C THR A 75 2.14 -6.97 8.37
N GLY A 76 3.43 -6.71 8.46
CA GLY A 76 4.10 -6.38 9.71
C GLY A 76 4.03 -4.88 10.03
N ALA A 77 4.69 -4.48 11.11
CA ALA A 77 4.78 -3.07 11.50
C ALA A 77 5.58 -2.29 10.45
N PRO A 78 5.03 -1.21 9.90
CA PRO A 78 5.77 -0.34 8.99
C PRO A 78 6.98 0.29 9.68
N THR A 79 8.03 0.58 8.90
CA THR A 79 9.18 1.33 9.38
C THR A 79 8.80 2.79 9.66
N ARG A 80 9.72 3.56 10.23
CA ARG A 80 9.60 5.01 10.29
C ARG A 80 9.55 5.59 8.89
N PRO A 81 8.67 6.57 8.61
CA PRO A 81 8.72 7.32 7.38
C PRO A 81 10.04 8.10 7.27
N GLU A 82 10.64 8.08 6.09
CA GLU A 82 11.87 8.80 5.79
C GLU A 82 11.62 9.79 4.65
N GLY A 83 11.91 11.06 4.90
CA GLY A 83 11.79 12.12 3.90
C GLY A 83 13.01 12.19 2.99
N ALA A 84 12.78 12.47 1.72
CA ALA A 84 13.81 12.75 0.74
C ALA A 84 13.26 13.68 -0.33
N ALA A 85 13.86 14.85 -0.50
CA ALA A 85 13.63 15.80 -1.61
C ALA A 85 12.18 15.87 -2.13
N GLY A 86 11.22 16.21 -1.28
CA GLY A 86 9.81 16.38 -1.65
C GLY A 86 8.98 15.09 -1.64
N SER A 87 9.56 13.96 -1.29
CA SER A 87 8.88 12.68 -1.14
C SER A 87 9.11 12.11 0.25
N THR A 88 8.20 11.25 0.66
CA THR A 88 8.35 10.45 1.89
C THR A 88 8.23 8.97 1.53
N TYR A 89 9.12 8.17 2.10
CA TYR A 89 9.18 6.72 1.89
C TYR A 89 8.90 5.98 3.18
N ILE A 90 8.27 4.82 3.06
CA ILE A 90 8.03 3.90 4.17
C ILE A 90 8.16 2.47 3.67
N ARG A 91 8.64 1.58 4.53
CA ARG A 91 8.73 0.16 4.23
C ARG A 91 7.71 -0.61 5.06
N VAL A 92 6.98 -1.50 4.40
CA VAL A 92 5.99 -2.39 5.01
C VAL A 92 6.44 -3.83 4.85
N PRO A 93 6.80 -4.52 5.95
CA PRO A 93 7.11 -5.94 5.90
C PRO A 93 5.87 -6.76 5.57
N VAL A 94 6.05 -7.82 4.77
CA VAL A 94 4.94 -8.67 4.33
C VAL A 94 5.31 -10.14 4.35
N THR A 95 4.31 -10.98 4.58
CA THR A 95 4.28 -12.39 4.21
C THR A 95 3.11 -12.60 3.27
N VAL A 96 3.38 -13.10 2.08
CA VAL A 96 2.37 -13.32 1.04
C VAL A 96 2.19 -14.81 0.85
N ARG A 97 0.94 -15.25 0.84
CA ARG A 97 0.57 -16.61 0.47
C ARG A 97 -0.18 -16.56 -0.84
N ALA A 98 0.26 -17.33 -1.81
CA ALA A 98 -0.39 -17.47 -3.10
C ALA A 98 -0.77 -18.92 -3.34
N THR A 99 -1.89 -19.12 -4.01
CA THR A 99 -2.32 -20.43 -4.50
C THR A 99 -2.41 -20.39 -6.01
N LEU A 100 -1.68 -21.27 -6.67
CA LEU A 100 -1.72 -21.39 -8.12
C LEU A 100 -3.00 -22.08 -8.58
N ASN A 101 -3.28 -22.02 -9.88
CA ASN A 101 -4.46 -22.65 -10.48
C ASN A 101 -4.49 -24.18 -10.30
N ASP A 102 -3.33 -24.81 -10.20
CA ASP A 102 -3.20 -26.25 -9.92
C ASP A 102 -3.29 -26.62 -8.43
N GLY A 103 -3.53 -25.64 -7.55
CA GLY A 103 -3.61 -25.83 -6.12
C GLY A 103 -2.28 -25.71 -5.37
N THR A 104 -1.15 -25.54 -6.07
CA THR A 104 0.16 -25.38 -5.44
C THR A 104 0.18 -24.12 -4.57
N ALA A 105 0.62 -24.29 -3.32
CA ALA A 105 0.81 -23.17 -2.40
C ALA A 105 2.22 -22.59 -2.52
N GLN A 106 2.31 -21.27 -2.49
CA GLN A 106 3.57 -20.54 -2.47
C GLN A 106 3.55 -19.55 -1.32
N VAL A 107 4.71 -19.35 -0.69
CA VAL A 107 4.90 -18.36 0.36
C VAL A 107 6.08 -17.48 0.00
N PHE A 108 5.86 -16.17 0.10
CA PHE A 108 6.89 -15.15 -0.11
C PHE A 108 7.00 -14.29 1.14
N ALA A 109 8.20 -13.85 1.45
CA ALA A 109 8.43 -12.90 2.53
C ALA A 109 9.38 -11.79 2.06
N GLY A 110 9.20 -10.63 2.62
CA GLY A 110 10.03 -9.47 2.33
C GLY A 110 9.33 -8.18 2.70
N SER A 111 9.43 -7.18 1.85
CA SER A 111 8.84 -5.87 2.10
C SER A 111 8.49 -5.13 0.82
N TYR A 112 7.54 -4.22 0.95
CA TYR A 112 7.26 -3.17 -0.02
C TYR A 112 7.79 -1.85 0.49
N THR A 113 8.37 -1.06 -0.41
CA THR A 113 8.64 0.35 -0.17
C THR A 113 7.55 1.15 -0.85
N LEU A 114 6.91 2.04 -0.10
CA LEU A 114 5.89 2.95 -0.60
C LEU A 114 6.41 4.37 -0.57
N ARG A 115 5.85 5.19 -1.43
CA ARG A 115 6.20 6.59 -1.58
C ARG A 115 4.94 7.44 -1.67
N HIS A 116 4.96 8.62 -1.09
CA HIS A 116 4.04 9.69 -1.44
C HIS A 116 4.83 10.99 -1.68
N ILE A 117 4.26 11.85 -2.50
CA ILE A 117 4.77 13.20 -2.67
C ILE A 117 4.23 14.05 -1.53
N ASN A 118 5.11 14.84 -0.93
CA ASN A 118 4.75 15.73 0.16
C ASN A 118 3.83 16.86 -0.34
N ASP A 119 3.20 17.57 0.58
CA ASP A 119 2.35 18.70 0.26
C ASP A 119 3.20 19.88 -0.21
N VAL A 120 3.59 19.84 -1.47
CA VAL A 120 4.33 20.87 -2.18
C VAL A 120 3.51 21.45 -3.30
N ASP A 121 3.82 22.66 -3.73
CA ASP A 121 3.13 23.33 -4.83
C ASP A 121 3.18 22.47 -6.10
N GLY A 122 2.01 22.30 -6.73
CA GLY A 122 1.87 21.51 -7.94
C GLY A 122 1.63 20.00 -7.73
N ALA A 123 1.74 19.49 -6.50
CA ALA A 123 1.39 18.10 -6.23
C ALA A 123 -0.12 17.88 -6.31
N THR A 124 -0.53 16.83 -7.03
CA THR A 124 -1.94 16.44 -7.12
C THR A 124 -2.38 15.67 -5.86
N PRO A 125 -3.70 15.63 -5.55
CA PRO A 125 -4.21 14.82 -4.44
C PRO A 125 -3.80 13.35 -4.53
N GLU A 126 -3.77 12.78 -5.74
CA GLU A 126 -3.34 11.41 -5.96
C GLU A 126 -1.86 11.20 -5.62
N GLN A 127 -0.99 12.11 -6.04
CA GLN A 127 0.44 12.04 -5.74
C GLN A 127 0.75 12.13 -4.24
N ARG A 128 -0.12 12.75 -3.45
CA ARG A 128 0.00 12.84 -1.99
C ARG A 128 -0.42 11.57 -1.27
N GLN A 129 -1.00 10.60 -1.98
CA GLN A 129 -1.34 9.30 -1.42
C GLN A 129 -0.16 8.33 -1.54
N TRP A 130 -0.12 7.36 -0.65
CA TRP A 130 0.86 6.29 -0.73
C TRP A 130 0.64 5.43 -1.96
N HIS A 131 1.72 5.16 -2.69
CA HIS A 131 1.77 4.21 -3.80
C HIS A 131 2.94 3.25 -3.61
N LEU A 132 2.82 2.06 -4.16
CA LEU A 132 3.90 1.09 -4.17
C LEU A 132 5.02 1.61 -5.07
N ASP A 133 6.24 1.67 -4.55
CA ASP A 133 7.41 2.16 -5.28
C ASP A 133 8.35 1.03 -5.69
N SER A 134 8.59 0.09 -4.79
CA SER A 134 9.40 -1.10 -5.06
C SER A 134 9.02 -2.25 -4.14
N ALA A 135 9.44 -3.45 -4.50
CA ALA A 135 9.24 -4.65 -3.71
C ALA A 135 10.53 -5.46 -3.65
N SER A 136 10.78 -6.07 -2.51
CA SER A 136 11.84 -7.05 -2.31
C SER A 136 11.23 -8.27 -1.62
N LEU A 137 10.85 -9.25 -2.43
CA LEU A 137 10.22 -10.48 -1.96
C LEU A 137 11.09 -11.68 -2.34
N ARG A 138 11.16 -12.64 -1.43
CA ARG A 138 11.84 -13.92 -1.65
C ARG A 138 10.88 -15.06 -1.38
N ARG A 139 10.93 -16.06 -2.23
CA ARG A 139 10.20 -17.30 -2.02
C ARG A 139 10.79 -18.04 -0.82
N ARG A 140 9.92 -18.54 0.04
CA ARG A 140 10.27 -19.43 1.16
C ARG A 140 10.08 -20.89 0.79
#